data_8d36fa25c7db70e8756d4e4b86db64cf
#
_entry.id   8d36fa25c7db70e8756d4e4b86db64cf
#
_cell.length_a   1.000
_cell.length_b   1.000
_cell.length_c   1.000
_cell.angle_alpha   90.00
_cell.angle_beta   90.00
_cell.angle_gamma   90.00
#
_symmetry.space_group_name_H-M   'P 1'
#
loop_
_entity.id
_entity.type
_entity.pdbx_description
1 polymer ?
#
loop_
_entity_poly.entity_id
_entity_poly.type
_entity_poly.pdbx_seq_one_letter_code
_entity_poly.pdbx_strand_id
1 'polypeptide(L)'
;VLTQSLVVGFSGFKGNFTTEVLVGPGMYARKIEHGVVILATGANEYQPKEYLYGEDERVMTQIEFSRRLNEKGAADLKQVVMIQCVGSRNEENPNCSRICCQTAVKNALHIKKENPDAQVFVLYRDIRTYGLMEDYYKKARELGVLFFRFAAEEPPRVESSENGVLVTFKDHILNRDLAVESDLLCLSAGMAATDTEELSAILKTARTEEGFFMEAH
;
A
#
# COMPACT_ATOMS: atom_id res chain seq x y z
N VAL A 1 12.96 -8.83 22.81
CA VAL A 1 11.67 -8.38 22.22
C VAL A 1 10.57 -8.76 23.17
N LEU A 2 9.69 -7.82 23.50
CA LEU A 2 8.46 -8.04 24.28
C LEU A 2 7.30 -8.10 23.29
N THR A 3 6.64 -9.25 23.21
CA THR A 3 5.44 -9.45 22.37
C THR A 3 4.18 -9.33 23.23
N GLN A 4 3.03 -9.04 22.63
CA GLN A 4 1.78 -8.87 23.37
C GLN A 4 1.92 -7.86 24.52
N SER A 5 2.51 -6.70 24.21
CA SER A 5 2.86 -5.71 25.22
C SER A 5 2.15 -4.39 24.94
N LEU A 6 1.66 -3.75 25.99
CA LEU A 6 0.98 -2.47 25.97
C LEU A 6 1.80 -1.44 26.77
N VAL A 7 2.06 -0.28 26.20
CA VAL A 7 2.63 0.86 26.93
C VAL A 7 1.52 1.53 27.73
N VAL A 8 1.72 1.66 29.03
CA VAL A 8 0.70 2.23 29.95
C VAL A 8 1.19 3.45 30.72
N GLY A 9 2.49 3.74 30.68
CA GLY A 9 3.05 4.89 31.36
C GLY A 9 4.41 5.32 30.77
N PHE A 10 4.68 6.61 30.84
CA PHE A 10 5.92 7.21 30.38
C PHE A 10 6.30 8.41 31.26
N SER A 11 7.53 8.48 31.71
CA SER A 11 8.03 9.54 32.57
C SER A 11 9.53 9.78 32.33
N GLY A 12 10.05 10.86 32.94
CA GLY A 12 11.46 11.21 32.84
C GLY A 12 11.73 12.33 31.84
N PHE A 13 12.98 12.43 31.39
CA PHE A 13 13.47 13.45 30.47
C PHE A 13 14.51 12.88 29.52
N LYS A 14 14.87 13.61 28.49
CA LYS A 14 15.82 13.20 27.46
C LYS A 14 17.08 12.58 28.07
N GLY A 15 17.37 11.35 27.71
CA GLY A 15 18.49 10.54 28.24
C GLY A 15 18.14 9.70 29.46
N ASN A 16 17.03 9.95 30.17
CA ASN A 16 16.61 9.24 31.39
C ASN A 16 15.09 9.08 31.40
N PHE A 17 14.58 8.26 30.49
CA PHE A 17 13.17 7.91 30.44
C PHE A 17 12.89 6.61 31.16
N THR A 18 11.69 6.47 31.67
CA THR A 18 11.12 5.23 32.17
C THR A 18 9.78 4.98 31.49
N THR A 19 9.67 3.86 30.80
CA THR A 19 8.41 3.38 30.18
C THR A 19 7.84 2.24 31.01
N GLU A 20 6.58 2.32 31.35
CA GLU A 20 5.82 1.24 31.99
C GLU A 20 5.06 0.46 30.92
N VAL A 21 5.24 -0.85 30.91
CA VAL A 21 4.62 -1.76 29.94
C VAL A 21 3.93 -2.91 30.65
N LEU A 22 2.76 -3.31 30.14
CA LEU A 22 2.11 -4.56 30.50
C LEU A 22 2.47 -5.61 29.46
N VAL A 23 2.94 -6.78 29.89
CA VAL A 23 3.50 -7.80 29.01
C VAL A 23 2.73 -9.10 29.11
N GLY A 24 2.42 -9.69 27.98
CA GLY A 24 1.80 -11.00 27.83
C GLY A 24 0.34 -11.06 28.26
N PRO A 25 -0.30 -12.24 28.15
CA PRO A 25 -1.72 -12.43 28.47
C PRO A 25 -2.06 -12.13 29.95
N GLY A 26 -1.07 -12.30 30.84
CA GLY A 26 -1.21 -12.02 32.28
C GLY A 26 -1.02 -10.54 32.64
N MET A 27 -0.79 -9.67 31.67
CA MET A 27 -0.63 -8.22 31.87
C MET A 27 0.42 -7.88 32.96
N TYR A 28 1.55 -8.57 32.94
CA TYR A 28 2.62 -8.36 33.92
C TYR A 28 3.27 -7.00 33.73
N ALA A 29 3.23 -6.17 34.78
CA ALA A 29 3.84 -4.85 34.74
C ALA A 29 5.39 -4.92 34.73
N ARG A 30 6.01 -4.15 33.83
CA ARG A 30 7.46 -3.96 33.78
C ARG A 30 7.80 -2.50 33.61
N LYS A 31 8.91 -2.08 34.21
CA LYS A 31 9.53 -0.77 33.99
C LYS A 31 10.80 -0.95 33.16
N ILE A 32 10.93 -0.10 32.14
CA ILE A 32 12.10 -0.11 31.24
C ILE A 32 12.73 1.27 31.32
N GLU A 33 13.98 1.33 31.79
CA GLU A 33 14.78 2.55 31.76
C GLU A 33 15.54 2.64 30.45
N HIS A 34 15.50 3.81 29.80
CA HIS A 34 16.12 4.02 28.50
C HIS A 34 16.40 5.51 28.21
N GLY A 35 17.27 5.77 27.25
CA GLY A 35 17.65 7.14 26.88
C GLY A 35 16.80 7.76 25.77
N VAL A 36 16.15 6.93 24.92
CA VAL A 36 15.42 7.37 23.73
C VAL A 36 14.25 6.43 23.42
N VAL A 37 13.21 6.95 22.80
CA VAL A 37 12.08 6.18 22.24
C VAL A 37 12.11 6.31 20.72
N ILE A 38 11.97 5.18 20.02
CA ILE A 38 11.78 5.13 18.58
C ILE A 38 10.36 4.66 18.32
N LEU A 39 9.52 5.56 17.74
CA LEU A 39 8.16 5.24 17.35
C LEU A 39 8.17 4.64 15.93
N ALA A 40 7.78 3.39 15.82
CA ALA A 40 7.71 2.65 14.57
C ALA A 40 6.40 1.83 14.53
N THR A 41 5.27 2.53 14.70
CA THR A 41 3.94 1.93 14.87
C THR A 41 3.33 1.39 13.57
N GLY A 42 3.98 1.65 12.44
CA GLY A 42 3.52 1.21 11.13
C GLY A 42 2.27 1.93 10.65
N ALA A 43 1.55 1.28 9.75
CA ALA A 43 0.31 1.72 9.15
C ALA A 43 -0.48 0.49 8.68
N ASN A 44 -1.78 0.67 8.45
CA ASN A 44 -2.65 -0.35 7.87
C ASN A 44 -2.90 -0.06 6.40
N GLU A 45 -3.08 -1.10 5.59
CA GLU A 45 -3.54 -0.92 4.22
C GLU A 45 -5.00 -0.43 4.24
N TYR A 46 -5.28 0.62 3.47
CA TYR A 46 -6.65 1.07 3.25
C TYR A 46 -7.47 -0.08 2.64
N GLN A 47 -8.67 -0.28 3.17
CA GLN A 47 -9.62 -1.24 2.61
C GLN A 47 -10.46 -0.53 1.55
N PRO A 48 -10.25 -0.83 0.25
CA PRO A 48 -10.97 -0.14 -0.81
C PRO A 48 -12.48 -0.35 -0.73
N LYS A 49 -13.23 0.66 -1.15
CA LYS A 49 -14.68 0.59 -1.40
C LYS A 49 -14.98 0.76 -2.88
N GLU A 50 -13.94 0.98 -3.66
CA GLU A 50 -13.95 1.26 -5.08
C GLU A 50 -13.61 0.00 -5.89
N TYR A 51 -13.94 0.04 -7.18
CA TYR A 51 -13.46 -0.92 -8.18
C TYR A 51 -13.83 -2.38 -7.91
N LEU A 52 -15.02 -2.64 -7.33
CA LEU A 52 -15.55 -3.98 -7.03
C LEU A 52 -14.74 -4.76 -5.97
N TYR A 53 -13.90 -4.09 -5.17
CA TYR A 53 -13.19 -4.77 -4.08
C TYR A 53 -14.19 -5.32 -3.04
N GLY A 54 -14.06 -6.60 -2.71
CA GLY A 54 -15.00 -7.32 -1.83
C GLY A 54 -16.27 -7.81 -2.52
N GLU A 55 -16.53 -7.41 -3.78
CA GLU A 55 -17.67 -7.86 -4.59
C GLU A 55 -17.24 -8.90 -5.64
N ASP A 56 -16.03 -8.77 -6.18
CA ASP A 56 -15.46 -9.69 -7.17
C ASP A 56 -14.13 -10.27 -6.63
N GLU A 57 -14.03 -11.60 -6.53
CA GLU A 57 -12.86 -12.31 -6.01
C GLU A 57 -11.58 -12.09 -6.84
N ARG A 58 -11.73 -11.63 -8.08
CA ARG A 58 -10.62 -11.29 -8.98
C ARG A 58 -10.02 -9.91 -8.70
N VAL A 59 -10.64 -9.13 -7.80
CA VAL A 59 -10.16 -7.82 -7.36
C VAL A 59 -9.53 -7.93 -5.98
N MET A 60 -8.27 -7.54 -5.87
CA MET A 60 -7.50 -7.66 -4.62
C MET A 60 -6.54 -6.49 -4.43
N THR A 61 -6.08 -6.27 -3.20
CA THR A 61 -5.05 -5.28 -2.92
C THR A 61 -3.66 -5.76 -3.34
N GLN A 62 -2.67 -4.86 -3.38
CA GLN A 62 -1.28 -5.22 -3.68
C GLN A 62 -0.68 -6.18 -2.65
N ILE A 63 -1.08 -6.09 -1.37
CA ILE A 63 -0.61 -7.01 -0.32
C ILE A 63 -1.19 -8.41 -0.53
N GLU A 64 -2.50 -8.49 -0.80
CA GLU A 64 -3.17 -9.75 -1.11
C GLU A 64 -2.60 -10.39 -2.38
N PHE A 65 -2.37 -9.57 -3.41
CA PHE A 65 -1.75 -10.03 -4.64
C PHE A 65 -0.31 -10.53 -4.44
N SER A 66 0.50 -9.83 -3.64
CA SER A 66 1.84 -10.32 -3.28
C SER A 66 1.80 -11.67 -2.57
N ARG A 67 0.81 -11.87 -1.70
CA ARG A 67 0.60 -13.16 -1.01
C ARG A 67 0.22 -14.26 -2.00
N ARG A 68 -0.77 -13.97 -2.88
CA ARG A 68 -1.18 -14.88 -3.94
C ARG A 68 -0.02 -15.28 -4.85
N LEU A 69 0.82 -14.33 -5.26
CA LEU A 69 2.00 -14.63 -6.09
C LEU A 69 2.99 -15.55 -5.39
N ASN A 70 3.20 -15.37 -4.08
CA ASN A 70 4.08 -16.26 -3.31
C ASN A 70 3.50 -17.66 -3.11
N GLU A 71 2.19 -17.81 -3.05
CA GLU A 71 1.51 -19.09 -2.80
C GLU A 71 1.25 -19.86 -4.09
N LYS A 72 0.84 -19.18 -5.17
CA LYS A 72 0.35 -19.80 -6.41
C LYS A 72 1.22 -19.52 -7.64
N GLY A 73 2.15 -18.55 -7.52
CA GLY A 73 2.93 -18.07 -8.66
C GLY A 73 2.10 -17.25 -9.66
N ALA A 74 2.66 -17.06 -10.86
CA ALA A 74 2.06 -16.26 -11.93
C ALA A 74 1.81 -17.02 -13.24
N ALA A 75 2.01 -18.33 -13.27
CA ALA A 75 1.96 -19.13 -14.51
C ALA A 75 0.55 -19.15 -15.16
N ASP A 76 -0.50 -19.00 -14.37
CA ASP A 76 -1.90 -18.98 -14.80
C ASP A 76 -2.38 -17.59 -15.27
N LEU A 77 -1.62 -16.54 -15.01
CA LEU A 77 -2.00 -15.15 -15.31
C LEU A 77 -1.68 -14.80 -16.76
N LYS A 78 -2.68 -14.34 -17.51
CA LYS A 78 -2.51 -13.84 -18.88
C LYS A 78 -2.55 -12.33 -18.95
N GLN A 79 -3.51 -11.72 -18.25
CA GLN A 79 -3.69 -10.26 -18.21
C GLN A 79 -3.93 -9.79 -16.77
N VAL A 80 -3.10 -8.86 -16.31
CA VAL A 80 -3.21 -8.25 -14.98
C VAL A 80 -3.24 -6.74 -15.11
N VAL A 81 -4.24 -6.10 -14.52
CA VAL A 81 -4.32 -4.64 -14.40
C VAL A 81 -4.03 -4.23 -12.97
N MET A 82 -3.24 -3.17 -12.79
CA MET A 82 -2.94 -2.57 -11.49
C MET A 82 -3.35 -1.11 -11.49
N ILE A 83 -4.26 -0.70 -10.59
CA ILE A 83 -4.68 0.70 -10.43
C ILE A 83 -3.97 1.32 -9.24
N GLN A 84 -3.26 2.42 -9.45
CA GLN A 84 -2.51 3.14 -8.43
C GLN A 84 -3.36 4.19 -7.71
N CYS A 85 -2.95 4.55 -6.49
CA CYS A 85 -3.53 5.63 -5.67
C CYS A 85 -4.98 5.39 -5.23
N VAL A 86 -5.40 4.14 -5.04
CA VAL A 86 -6.73 3.81 -4.51
C VAL A 86 -6.81 4.21 -3.04
N GLY A 87 -7.83 4.99 -2.65
CA GLY A 87 -8.00 5.51 -1.29
C GLY A 87 -6.87 6.43 -0.81
N SER A 88 -6.16 7.10 -1.75
CA SER A 88 -5.09 8.06 -1.42
C SER A 88 -5.00 9.18 -2.46
N ARG A 89 -4.40 10.31 -2.06
CA ARG A 89 -4.27 11.52 -2.90
C ARG A 89 -5.63 12.04 -3.36
N ASN A 90 -6.61 11.97 -2.50
CA ASN A 90 -7.98 12.48 -2.65
C ASN A 90 -8.29 13.46 -1.50
N GLU A 91 -9.52 13.93 -1.39
CA GLU A 91 -9.92 14.89 -0.36
C GLU A 91 -9.86 14.29 1.05
N GLU A 92 -10.19 13.01 1.22
CA GLU A 92 -10.19 12.32 2.53
C GLU A 92 -8.76 11.94 2.98
N ASN A 93 -7.90 11.57 2.04
CA ASN A 93 -6.51 11.21 2.30
C ASN A 93 -5.60 11.86 1.25
N PRO A 94 -5.16 13.12 1.48
CA PRO A 94 -4.35 13.88 0.52
C PRO A 94 -2.93 13.32 0.35
N ASN A 95 -2.49 12.47 1.27
CA ASN A 95 -1.13 11.96 1.32
C ASN A 95 -0.87 10.85 0.30
N CYS A 96 0.40 10.72 -0.10
CA CYS A 96 0.90 9.60 -0.87
C CYS A 96 1.59 8.60 0.07
N SER A 97 1.20 7.35 0.01
CA SER A 97 1.80 6.26 0.83
C SER A 97 3.25 5.95 0.48
N ARG A 98 3.77 6.45 -0.64
CA ARG A 98 5.17 6.33 -1.15
C ARG A 98 5.63 4.91 -1.49
N ILE A 99 4.94 3.87 -1.04
CA ILE A 99 5.32 2.45 -1.22
C ILE A 99 4.55 1.76 -2.34
N CYS A 100 3.35 2.24 -2.69
CA CYS A 100 2.45 1.56 -3.62
C CYS A 100 3.07 1.35 -5.02
N CYS A 101 3.71 2.38 -5.57
CA CYS A 101 4.36 2.28 -6.89
C CYS A 101 5.50 1.26 -6.91
N GLN A 102 6.29 1.19 -5.83
CA GLN A 102 7.38 0.21 -5.70
C GLN A 102 6.82 -1.21 -5.58
N THR A 103 5.74 -1.39 -4.81
CA THR A 103 5.08 -2.69 -4.66
C THR A 103 4.47 -3.16 -5.98
N ALA A 104 3.81 -2.28 -6.73
CA ALA A 104 3.28 -2.60 -8.05
C ALA A 104 4.38 -3.00 -9.04
N VAL A 105 5.48 -2.24 -9.11
CA VAL A 105 6.63 -2.57 -9.94
C VAL A 105 7.26 -3.90 -9.54
N LYS A 106 7.44 -4.16 -8.24
CA LYS A 106 7.94 -5.44 -7.72
C LYS A 106 7.06 -6.61 -8.17
N ASN A 107 5.74 -6.49 -8.01
CA ASN A 107 4.80 -7.53 -8.39
C ASN A 107 4.75 -7.73 -9.92
N ALA A 108 4.78 -6.66 -10.70
CA ALA A 108 4.86 -6.71 -12.15
C ALA A 108 6.14 -7.44 -12.63
N LEU A 109 7.29 -7.16 -12.02
CA LEU A 109 8.54 -7.85 -12.31
C LEU A 109 8.48 -9.34 -11.91
N HIS A 110 7.81 -9.67 -10.81
CA HIS A 110 7.61 -11.06 -10.39
C HIS A 110 6.80 -11.83 -11.44
N ILE A 111 5.68 -11.26 -11.91
CA ILE A 111 4.87 -11.85 -12.99
C ILE A 111 5.73 -12.06 -14.23
N LYS A 112 6.41 -11.02 -14.72
CA LYS A 112 7.22 -11.10 -15.94
C LYS A 112 8.39 -12.07 -15.85
N LYS A 113 8.89 -12.34 -14.65
CA LYS A 113 9.94 -13.35 -14.41
C LYS A 113 9.40 -14.79 -14.55
N GLU A 114 8.21 -15.05 -14.03
CA GLU A 114 7.61 -16.39 -14.03
C GLU A 114 6.82 -16.68 -15.30
N ASN A 115 6.13 -15.66 -15.82
CA ASN A 115 5.36 -15.73 -17.07
C ASN A 115 5.70 -14.52 -17.94
N PRO A 116 6.72 -14.61 -18.82
CA PRO A 116 7.10 -13.53 -19.72
C PRO A 116 6.00 -13.08 -20.71
N ASP A 117 5.08 -13.97 -21.04
CA ASP A 117 3.99 -13.73 -21.99
C ASP A 117 2.80 -13.00 -21.35
N ALA A 118 2.70 -12.99 -20.02
CA ALA A 118 1.65 -12.27 -19.32
C ALA A 118 1.69 -10.76 -19.63
N GLN A 119 0.53 -10.19 -19.93
CA GLN A 119 0.38 -8.75 -20.13
C GLN A 119 0.09 -8.09 -18.79
N VAL A 120 0.89 -7.10 -18.44
CA VAL A 120 0.73 -6.35 -17.18
C VAL A 120 0.55 -4.87 -17.49
N PHE A 121 -0.55 -4.31 -17.03
CA PHE A 121 -0.94 -2.93 -17.20
C PHE A 121 -0.91 -2.22 -15.85
N VAL A 122 -0.21 -1.09 -15.76
CA VAL A 122 -0.17 -0.25 -14.56
C VAL A 122 -0.79 1.10 -14.88
N LEU A 123 -1.96 1.35 -14.30
CA LEU A 123 -2.68 2.61 -14.44
C LEU A 123 -2.28 3.53 -13.29
N TYR A 124 -1.72 4.70 -13.58
CA TYR A 124 -1.11 5.56 -12.58
C TYR A 124 -1.42 7.04 -12.79
N ARG A 125 -1.35 7.83 -11.71
CA ARG A 125 -1.39 9.30 -11.76
C ARG A 125 0.01 9.88 -11.90
N ASP A 126 0.94 9.41 -11.04
CA ASP A 126 2.40 9.65 -11.11
C ASP A 126 3.11 8.39 -10.62
N ILE A 127 4.17 7.98 -11.29
CA ILE A 127 5.05 6.91 -10.80
C ILE A 127 6.06 7.52 -9.83
N ARG A 128 6.10 6.98 -8.62
CA ARG A 128 6.96 7.44 -7.54
C ARG A 128 7.88 6.32 -7.08
N THR A 129 8.81 5.94 -7.95
CA THR A 129 9.89 4.99 -7.69
C THR A 129 11.17 5.78 -7.41
N TYR A 130 11.37 6.16 -6.16
CA TYR A 130 12.48 7.04 -5.78
C TYR A 130 13.83 6.33 -5.73
N GLY A 131 14.90 7.06 -6.05
CA GLY A 131 16.27 6.59 -5.94
C GLY A 131 16.52 5.33 -6.78
N LEU A 132 17.13 4.31 -6.18
CA LEU A 132 17.46 3.05 -6.85
C LEU A 132 16.23 2.26 -7.35
N MET A 133 15.03 2.60 -6.89
CA MET A 133 13.80 1.95 -7.35
C MET A 133 13.44 2.33 -8.80
N GLU A 134 14.01 3.42 -9.32
CA GLU A 134 13.88 3.82 -10.72
C GLU A 134 14.43 2.77 -11.68
N ASP A 135 15.50 2.08 -11.31
CA ASP A 135 16.08 0.99 -12.13
C ASP A 135 15.10 -0.18 -12.27
N TYR A 136 14.32 -0.49 -11.22
CA TYR A 136 13.29 -1.53 -11.31
C TYR A 136 12.12 -1.10 -12.19
N TYR A 137 11.72 0.17 -12.14
CA TYR A 137 10.70 0.72 -13.03
C TYR A 137 11.15 0.65 -14.51
N LYS A 138 12.39 1.06 -14.79
CA LYS A 138 13.00 0.94 -16.13
C LYS A 138 12.99 -0.52 -16.60
N LYS A 139 13.46 -1.43 -15.75
CA LYS A 139 13.47 -2.87 -16.06
C LYS A 139 12.07 -3.43 -16.32
N ALA A 140 11.05 -3.00 -15.58
CA ALA A 140 9.68 -3.43 -15.82
C ALA A 140 9.18 -3.02 -17.21
N ARG A 141 9.50 -1.79 -17.64
CA ARG A 141 9.20 -1.31 -19.01
C ARG A 141 9.96 -2.09 -20.09
N GLU A 142 11.22 -2.38 -19.87
CA GLU A 142 12.05 -3.20 -20.77
C GLU A 142 11.49 -4.62 -20.96
N LEU A 143 10.86 -5.17 -19.91
CA LEU A 143 10.18 -6.47 -19.95
C LEU A 143 8.74 -6.40 -20.47
N GLY A 144 8.30 -5.24 -20.98
CA GLY A 144 6.99 -5.08 -21.60
C GLY A 144 5.84 -4.83 -20.65
N VAL A 145 6.09 -4.38 -19.42
CA VAL A 145 5.02 -3.85 -18.56
C VAL A 145 4.53 -2.52 -19.11
N LEU A 146 3.24 -2.39 -19.31
CA LEU A 146 2.60 -1.22 -19.92
C LEU A 146 2.13 -0.25 -18.84
N PHE A 147 2.53 1.00 -18.95
CA PHE A 147 2.22 2.05 -18.00
C PHE A 147 1.36 3.12 -18.66
N PHE A 148 0.13 3.33 -18.16
CA PHE A 148 -0.80 4.32 -18.66
C PHE A 148 -1.13 5.34 -17.57
N ARG A 149 -0.97 6.61 -17.90
CA ARG A 149 -1.32 7.70 -17.01
C ARG A 149 -2.78 8.04 -17.15
N PHE A 150 -3.48 8.18 -16.00
CA PHE A 150 -4.84 8.71 -15.95
C PHE A 150 -4.90 10.01 -15.13
N ALA A 151 -5.88 10.86 -15.42
CA ALA A 151 -6.16 12.06 -14.66
C ALA A 151 -7.04 11.73 -13.46
N ALA A 152 -6.89 12.47 -12.35
CA ALA A 152 -7.71 12.24 -11.15
C ALA A 152 -9.20 12.47 -11.41
N GLU A 153 -9.52 13.37 -12.33
CA GLU A 153 -10.87 13.75 -12.75
C GLU A 153 -11.51 12.72 -13.69
N GLU A 154 -10.70 11.88 -14.32
CA GLU A 154 -11.13 10.81 -15.24
C GLU A 154 -10.53 9.46 -14.77
N PRO A 155 -10.96 8.93 -13.61
CA PRO A 155 -10.42 7.67 -13.09
C PRO A 155 -10.87 6.48 -13.95
N PRO A 156 -10.12 5.36 -13.93
CA PRO A 156 -10.55 4.12 -14.58
C PRO A 156 -11.93 3.67 -14.11
N ARG A 157 -12.68 3.03 -14.99
CA ARG A 157 -13.96 2.37 -14.69
C ARG A 157 -13.75 0.87 -14.68
N VAL A 158 -14.43 0.18 -13.78
CA VAL A 158 -14.28 -1.26 -13.57
C VAL A 158 -15.66 -1.91 -13.56
N GLU A 159 -15.79 -2.96 -14.33
CA GLU A 159 -17.03 -3.75 -14.43
C GLU A 159 -16.68 -5.24 -14.38
N SER A 160 -17.51 -6.04 -13.73
CA SER A 160 -17.36 -7.49 -13.74
C SER A 160 -17.83 -8.04 -15.10
N SER A 161 -17.07 -8.99 -15.67
CA SER A 161 -17.45 -9.69 -16.90
C SER A 161 -17.43 -11.20 -16.69
N GLU A 162 -17.97 -11.96 -17.66
CA GLU A 162 -17.99 -13.43 -17.59
C GLU A 162 -16.58 -14.01 -17.54
N ASN A 163 -15.64 -13.43 -18.27
CA ASN A 163 -14.28 -13.99 -18.43
C ASN A 163 -13.22 -13.28 -17.58
N GLY A 164 -13.55 -12.15 -16.95
CA GLY A 164 -12.55 -11.36 -16.23
C GLY A 164 -13.15 -10.13 -15.56
N VAL A 165 -12.28 -9.17 -15.29
CA VAL A 165 -12.63 -7.84 -14.84
C VAL A 165 -12.34 -6.86 -15.97
N LEU A 166 -13.36 -6.21 -16.50
CA LEU A 166 -13.22 -5.22 -17.56
C LEU A 166 -12.80 -3.87 -16.97
N VAL A 167 -11.64 -3.39 -17.34
CA VAL A 167 -11.10 -2.09 -16.92
C VAL A 167 -11.05 -1.16 -18.10
N THR A 168 -11.81 -0.07 -18.06
CA THR A 168 -11.83 0.97 -19.09
C THR A 168 -11.15 2.23 -18.58
N PHE A 169 -10.24 2.78 -19.35
CA PHE A 169 -9.49 4.00 -19.01
C PHE A 169 -9.16 4.82 -20.25
N LYS A 170 -8.98 6.12 -20.08
CA LYS A 170 -8.60 7.01 -21.16
C LYS A 170 -7.10 7.04 -21.37
N ASP A 171 -6.66 6.76 -22.59
CA ASP A 171 -5.29 7.03 -23.02
C ASP A 171 -5.21 8.47 -23.55
N HIS A 172 -4.53 9.35 -22.81
CA HIS A 172 -4.39 10.76 -23.17
C HIS A 172 -3.46 11.00 -24.36
N ILE A 173 -2.61 10.02 -24.73
CA ILE A 173 -1.73 10.11 -25.90
C ILE A 173 -2.54 9.81 -27.16
N LEU A 174 -3.32 8.74 -27.13
CA LEU A 174 -4.18 8.33 -28.23
C LEU A 174 -5.52 9.09 -28.25
N ASN A 175 -5.83 9.82 -27.18
CA ASN A 175 -7.09 10.53 -26.92
C ASN A 175 -8.33 9.67 -27.18
N ARG A 176 -8.31 8.43 -26.67
CA ARG A 176 -9.41 7.48 -26.76
C ARG A 176 -9.48 6.58 -25.54
N ASP A 177 -10.66 6.01 -25.29
CA ASP A 177 -10.85 4.99 -24.27
C ASP A 177 -10.23 3.67 -24.74
N LEU A 178 -9.51 3.03 -23.82
CA LEU A 178 -9.01 1.67 -23.95
C LEU A 178 -9.75 0.79 -22.94
N ALA A 179 -10.01 -0.45 -23.31
CA ALA A 179 -10.63 -1.45 -22.45
C ALA A 179 -9.73 -2.69 -22.39
N VAL A 180 -9.49 -3.19 -21.18
CA VAL A 180 -8.72 -4.40 -20.92
C VAL A 180 -9.55 -5.35 -20.07
N GLU A 181 -9.79 -6.55 -20.55
CA GLU A 181 -10.40 -7.62 -19.76
C GLU A 181 -9.28 -8.40 -19.07
N SER A 182 -9.20 -8.25 -17.74
CA SER A 182 -8.09 -8.82 -16.95
C SER A 182 -8.51 -10.05 -16.15
N ASP A 183 -7.60 -11.02 -16.02
CA ASP A 183 -7.78 -12.16 -15.12
C ASP A 183 -7.85 -11.73 -13.66
N LEU A 184 -7.04 -10.72 -13.32
CA LEU A 184 -6.98 -10.13 -12.00
C LEU A 184 -6.81 -8.60 -12.07
N LEU A 185 -7.54 -7.91 -11.21
CA LEU A 185 -7.37 -6.49 -10.96
C LEU A 185 -6.70 -6.28 -9.60
N CYS A 186 -5.58 -5.57 -9.59
CA CYS A 186 -4.81 -5.30 -8.39
C CYS A 186 -4.90 -3.82 -8.01
N LEU A 187 -5.38 -3.54 -6.82
CA LEU A 187 -5.55 -2.19 -6.30
C LEU A 187 -4.36 -1.79 -5.42
N SER A 188 -3.65 -0.76 -5.83
CA SER A 188 -2.60 -0.15 -5.00
C SER A 188 -3.23 0.77 -3.97
N ALA A 189 -3.74 0.15 -2.91
CA ALA A 189 -4.43 0.83 -1.83
C ALA A 189 -3.48 1.75 -1.05
N GLY A 190 -4.01 2.87 -0.57
CA GLY A 190 -3.30 3.79 0.29
C GLY A 190 -2.98 3.18 1.65
N MET A 191 -2.17 3.89 2.44
CA MET A 191 -1.89 3.52 3.83
C MET A 191 -2.65 4.46 4.76
N ALA A 192 -3.33 3.87 5.74
CA ALA A 192 -4.00 4.57 6.82
C ALA A 192 -3.20 4.43 8.12
N ALA A 193 -3.22 5.45 8.96
CA ALA A 193 -2.56 5.40 10.25
C ALA A 193 -3.15 4.29 11.13
N THR A 194 -2.31 3.63 11.90
CA THR A 194 -2.74 2.76 12.99
C THR A 194 -3.32 3.63 14.10
N ASP A 195 -4.31 3.13 14.83
CA ASP A 195 -4.80 3.83 16.01
C ASP A 195 -3.69 3.90 17.06
N THR A 196 -3.23 5.12 17.31
CA THR A 196 -2.14 5.43 18.23
C THR A 196 -2.51 6.56 19.20
N GLU A 197 -3.80 6.79 19.42
CA GLU A 197 -4.29 7.91 20.25
C GLU A 197 -3.81 7.79 21.69
N GLU A 198 -4.01 6.64 22.33
CA GLU A 198 -3.53 6.39 23.69
C GLU A 198 -2.01 6.52 23.78
N LEU A 199 -1.27 5.95 22.82
CA LEU A 199 0.19 6.01 22.82
C LEU A 199 0.68 7.46 22.65
N SER A 200 0.03 8.25 21.81
CA SER A 200 0.29 9.67 21.61
C SER A 200 0.10 10.46 22.91
N ALA A 201 -1.00 10.18 23.63
CA ALA A 201 -1.29 10.83 24.91
C ALA A 201 -0.26 10.46 26.00
N ILE A 202 0.12 9.18 26.12
CA ILE A 202 1.12 8.69 27.06
C ILE A 202 2.49 9.31 26.81
N LEU A 203 2.93 9.33 25.54
CA LEU A 203 4.25 9.85 25.13
C LEU A 203 4.26 11.38 24.97
N LYS A 204 3.09 12.03 25.05
CA LYS A 204 2.93 13.49 24.82
C LYS A 204 3.49 13.95 23.48
N THR A 205 3.24 13.17 22.42
CA THR A 205 3.65 13.46 21.06
C THR A 205 2.47 13.88 20.20
N ALA A 206 2.68 14.81 19.27
CA ALA A 206 1.62 15.25 18.36
C ALA A 206 1.39 14.25 17.23
N ARG A 207 0.15 14.25 16.70
CA ARG A 207 -0.23 13.52 15.49
C ARG A 207 -0.72 14.50 14.42
N THR A 208 -0.63 14.08 13.15
CA THR A 208 -1.28 14.75 12.03
C THR A 208 -2.80 14.55 12.07
N GLU A 209 -3.53 15.29 11.27
CA GLU A 209 -4.99 15.12 11.13
C GLU A 209 -5.37 13.70 10.70
N GLU A 210 -4.52 13.05 9.88
CA GLU A 210 -4.71 11.67 9.41
C GLU A 210 -4.27 10.61 10.43
N GLY A 211 -3.79 11.01 11.63
CA GLY A 211 -3.44 10.13 12.73
C GLY A 211 -1.99 9.61 12.77
N PHE A 212 -1.12 10.03 11.87
CA PHE A 212 0.30 9.70 11.94
C PHE A 212 1.03 10.55 12.99
N PHE A 213 2.08 10.02 13.61
CA PHE A 213 2.94 10.83 14.45
C PHE A 213 3.64 11.92 13.62
N MET A 214 3.66 13.15 14.17
CA MET A 214 4.39 14.25 13.54
C MET A 214 5.90 14.03 13.67
N GLU A 215 6.60 14.18 12.54
CA GLU A 215 8.07 14.26 12.54
C GLU A 215 8.52 15.61 13.08
N ALA A 216 9.54 15.62 13.94
CA ALA A 216 10.23 16.83 14.32
C ALA A 216 11.21 17.23 13.21
N HIS A 217 11.12 18.46 12.75
CA HIS A 217 12.04 19.06 11.78
C HIS A 217 13.17 19.79 12.47
#